data_a9d3a80e73991e224f0b942cbf0f3dbf
#
_entry.id   a9d3a80e73991e224f0b942cbf0f3dbf
#
_cell.length_a   1.000
_cell.length_b   1.000
_cell.length_c   1.000
_cell.angle_alpha   90.00
_cell.angle_beta   90.00
_cell.angle_gamma   90.00
#
_symmetry.space_group_name_H-M   'P 1'
#
loop_
_entity.id
_entity.type
_entity.pdbx_description
1 polymer ?
#
loop_
_entity_poly.entity_id
_entity_poly.type
_entity_poly.pdbx_seq_one_letter_code
_entity_poly.pdbx_strand_id
1 'polypeptide(L)'
;GLGDVYKRQVQTRELFGVLHLKGFVIDDSVLYSGASLNNVYLHKFDKYRFDRYHLIHSKPLADSMQHLVEHGLVASKAVHRLDLPNPPTTRSLRNDIGDLRSRLKHAVYDTTAGQLPNGHLSVSPLLGVGKNNPLSRVILELIASAQQQLTICTPYFNLPLPVTREINRALARGVKIDIIVGDKTANDFYIPPSEPFKVIAALPYLYEISLRRFAKRHQPMIDSGQLNLHLWRDGDNTYHLKGMWVDERYTLLTGNNLNPRAFRLDLENALLIDDPRAEWLEPRRTELAQIFQHTTRIERYQQLQTLVDYPEAVGKFLRRVSRVRIERLLYRIL
;
A
#
# COMPACT_ATOMS: atom_id res chain seq x y z
N GLY A 1 23.70 -11.08 -6.06
CA GLY A 1 22.29 -11.17 -6.28
C GLY A 1 21.48 -10.61 -5.12
N LEU A 2 20.20 -10.31 -5.37
CA LEU A 2 19.25 -9.79 -4.38
C LEU A 2 19.07 -10.65 -3.12
N GLY A 3 19.45 -11.94 -3.14
CA GLY A 3 19.41 -12.84 -1.98
C GLY A 3 20.36 -12.50 -0.83
N ASP A 4 21.44 -11.77 -1.10
CA ASP A 4 22.42 -11.42 -0.05
C ASP A 4 22.06 -10.13 0.69
N VAL A 5 21.23 -9.26 0.10
CA VAL A 5 20.72 -8.04 0.74
C VAL A 5 19.74 -8.40 1.87
N TYR A 6 18.92 -9.44 1.69
CA TYR A 6 17.97 -9.89 2.72
C TYR A 6 18.59 -10.62 3.91
N LYS A 7 19.78 -11.19 3.77
CA LYS A 7 20.45 -11.92 4.87
C LYS A 7 21.02 -11.02 5.98
N ARG A 8 21.16 -9.72 5.73
CA ARG A 8 21.78 -8.77 6.69
C ARG A 8 20.85 -7.70 7.28
N GLN A 9 19.55 -7.63 6.88
CA GLN A 9 18.77 -6.43 7.13
C GLN A 9 17.32 -6.65 7.58
N VAL A 10 17.11 -7.33 8.70
CA VAL A 10 16.15 -6.78 9.66
C VAL A 10 16.97 -5.86 10.59
N GLN A 11 17.40 -4.74 10.05
CA GLN A 11 18.00 -3.72 10.89
C GLN A 11 16.88 -3.11 11.71
N THR A 12 17.04 -3.08 13.03
CA THR A 12 16.14 -2.41 13.98
C THR A 12 15.75 -0.99 13.58
N ARG A 13 16.47 -0.36 12.67
CA ARG A 13 16.22 0.97 12.10
C ARG A 13 15.02 1.03 11.17
N GLU A 14 14.72 -0.02 10.41
CA GLU A 14 13.53 -0.10 9.54
C GLU A 14 12.23 -0.21 10.34
N LEU A 15 12.30 -0.63 11.61
CA LEU A 15 11.15 -0.65 12.51
C LEU A 15 10.58 0.75 12.80
N PHE A 16 11.36 1.80 12.55
CA PHE A 16 10.98 3.19 12.81
C PHE A 16 10.50 3.95 11.56
N GLY A 17 10.24 3.25 10.49
CA GLY A 17 9.76 3.78 9.23
C GLY A 17 10.84 3.85 8.15
N VAL A 18 10.39 3.78 6.90
CA VAL A 18 11.22 3.86 5.70
C VAL A 18 10.75 5.00 4.79
N LEU A 19 11.64 5.43 3.90
CA LEU A 19 11.28 6.27 2.77
C LEU A 19 10.64 5.38 1.71
N HIS A 20 9.33 5.53 1.51
CA HIS A 20 8.54 4.69 0.60
C HIS A 20 7.85 5.50 -0.49
N LEU A 21 8.45 6.62 -0.88
CA LEU A 21 7.97 7.43 -2.00
C LEU A 21 7.99 6.64 -3.30
N LYS A 22 7.00 6.88 -4.13
CA LYS A 22 6.78 6.22 -5.42
C LYS A 22 6.64 7.25 -6.53
N GLY A 23 6.94 6.78 -7.76
CA GLY A 23 6.84 7.57 -8.98
C GLY A 23 8.19 7.96 -9.55
N PHE A 24 8.15 8.36 -10.81
CA PHE A 24 9.29 8.86 -11.58
C PHE A 24 8.86 10.16 -12.24
N VAL A 25 9.72 11.17 -12.20
CA VAL A 25 9.54 12.42 -12.93
C VAL A 25 10.48 12.39 -14.13
N ILE A 26 9.92 12.55 -15.33
CA ILE A 26 10.64 12.53 -16.59
C ILE A 26 10.16 13.74 -17.39
N ASP A 27 11.00 14.76 -17.51
CA ASP A 27 10.64 16.06 -18.09
C ASP A 27 9.34 16.61 -17.49
N ASP A 28 8.32 16.86 -18.30
CA ASP A 28 7.01 17.39 -17.91
C ASP A 28 6.00 16.27 -17.58
N SER A 29 6.48 15.06 -17.29
CA SER A 29 5.62 13.89 -17.10
C SER A 29 5.92 13.17 -15.79
N VAL A 30 4.90 12.58 -15.20
CA VAL A 30 5.01 11.71 -14.03
C VAL A 30 4.56 10.31 -14.40
N LEU A 31 5.45 9.34 -14.27
CA LEU A 31 5.09 7.92 -14.27
C LEU A 31 4.88 7.49 -12.82
N TYR A 32 3.64 7.30 -12.41
CA TYR A 32 3.30 6.87 -11.06
C TYR A 32 2.93 5.39 -11.01
N SER A 33 3.51 4.68 -10.03
CA SER A 33 3.22 3.28 -9.75
C SER A 33 3.50 2.97 -8.28
N GLY A 34 2.79 2.02 -7.68
CA GLY A 34 3.16 1.41 -6.40
C GLY A 34 4.39 0.52 -6.47
N ALA A 35 4.82 0.19 -7.68
CA ALA A 35 5.93 -0.70 -7.99
C ALA A 35 7.31 -0.10 -7.67
N SER A 36 8.31 -0.96 -7.60
CA SER A 36 9.73 -0.59 -7.62
C SER A 36 10.33 -0.93 -8.97
N LEU A 37 11.40 -0.23 -9.38
CA LEU A 37 12.06 -0.48 -10.65
C LEU A 37 12.95 -1.74 -10.56
N ASN A 38 12.41 -2.88 -10.94
CA ASN A 38 13.15 -4.13 -11.08
C ASN A 38 12.50 -5.08 -12.11
N ASN A 39 13.20 -6.14 -12.48
CA ASN A 39 12.79 -7.03 -13.56
C ASN A 39 11.43 -7.71 -13.33
N VAL A 40 11.08 -8.03 -12.08
CA VAL A 40 9.81 -8.68 -11.73
C VAL A 40 8.63 -7.75 -11.97
N TYR A 41 8.76 -6.46 -11.61
CA TYR A 41 7.72 -5.47 -11.87
C TYR A 41 7.65 -5.05 -13.34
N LEU A 42 8.78 -5.10 -14.06
CA LEU A 42 8.82 -4.78 -15.49
C LEU A 42 8.45 -5.96 -16.39
N HIS A 43 8.02 -7.08 -15.80
CA HIS A 43 7.64 -8.30 -16.51
C HIS A 43 8.72 -8.74 -17.53
N LYS A 44 10.01 -8.72 -17.08
CA LYS A 44 11.16 -9.12 -17.92
C LYS A 44 11.34 -10.63 -18.00
N PHE A 45 10.68 -11.39 -17.12
CA PHE A 45 10.71 -12.84 -17.02
C PHE A 45 9.26 -13.37 -16.97
N ASP A 46 9.08 -14.68 -17.06
CA ASP A 46 7.76 -15.32 -17.01
C ASP A 46 6.99 -14.97 -15.73
N LYS A 47 7.69 -14.94 -14.58
CA LYS A 47 7.10 -14.53 -13.31
C LYS A 47 7.09 -13.00 -13.20
N TYR A 48 5.92 -12.45 -12.91
CA TYR A 48 5.74 -11.02 -12.71
C TYR A 48 5.10 -10.70 -11.35
N ARG A 49 5.16 -9.43 -11.00
CA ARG A 49 4.47 -8.86 -9.85
C ARG A 49 3.44 -7.85 -10.33
N PHE A 50 2.17 -8.18 -10.15
CA PHE A 50 1.07 -7.35 -10.62
C PHE A 50 1.01 -6.03 -9.88
N ASP A 51 1.14 -4.95 -10.61
CA ASP A 51 0.96 -3.57 -10.17
C ASP A 51 0.48 -2.74 -11.36
N ARG A 52 0.18 -1.46 -11.16
CA ARG A 52 -0.32 -0.55 -12.18
C ARG A 52 0.63 0.61 -12.42
N TYR A 53 0.56 1.19 -13.61
CA TYR A 53 1.41 2.28 -14.05
C TYR A 53 0.54 3.35 -14.70
N HIS A 54 0.67 4.60 -14.24
CA HIS A 54 -0.04 5.74 -14.79
C HIS A 54 0.96 6.77 -15.29
N LEU A 55 0.90 7.08 -16.58
CA LEU A 55 1.66 8.16 -17.19
C LEU A 55 0.78 9.41 -17.24
N ILE A 56 1.22 10.47 -16.58
CA ILE A 56 0.48 11.72 -16.45
C ILE A 56 1.34 12.83 -17.02
N HIS A 57 0.89 13.44 -18.12
CA HIS A 57 1.53 14.59 -18.73
C HIS A 57 1.02 15.86 -18.06
N SER A 58 1.81 16.40 -17.15
CA SER A 58 1.47 17.62 -16.40
C SER A 58 2.73 18.24 -15.85
N LYS A 59 3.19 19.33 -16.48
CA LYS A 59 4.36 20.06 -16.00
C LYS A 59 4.20 20.54 -14.55
N PRO A 60 3.07 21.14 -14.11
CA PRO A 60 2.92 21.56 -12.72
C PRO A 60 3.04 20.41 -11.73
N LEU A 61 2.51 19.21 -12.06
CA LEU A 61 2.63 18.03 -11.22
C LEU A 61 4.09 17.54 -11.16
N ALA A 62 4.76 17.46 -12.31
CA ALA A 62 6.16 17.07 -12.42
C ALA A 62 7.07 18.01 -11.61
N ASP A 63 6.93 19.31 -11.80
CA ASP A 63 7.68 20.35 -11.07
C ASP A 63 7.45 20.26 -9.55
N SER A 64 6.20 20.07 -9.12
CA SER A 64 5.86 19.92 -7.70
C SER A 64 6.50 18.68 -7.07
N MET A 65 6.47 17.55 -7.78
CA MET A 65 7.08 16.31 -7.28
C MET A 65 8.61 16.40 -7.28
N GLN A 66 9.22 16.99 -8.30
CA GLN A 66 10.66 17.22 -8.38
C GLN A 66 11.10 18.15 -7.25
N HIS A 67 10.40 19.27 -7.05
CA HIS A 67 10.71 20.24 -5.99
C HIS A 67 10.76 19.58 -4.60
N LEU A 68 9.80 18.72 -4.27
CA LEU A 68 9.81 18.00 -3.01
C LEU A 68 11.06 17.12 -2.86
N VAL A 69 11.46 16.40 -3.91
CA VAL A 69 12.64 15.54 -3.87
C VAL A 69 13.92 16.38 -3.70
N GLU A 70 14.08 17.41 -4.51
CA GLU A 70 15.29 18.23 -4.52
C GLU A 70 15.44 19.04 -3.22
N HIS A 71 14.41 19.80 -2.84
CA HIS A 71 14.47 20.73 -1.71
C HIS A 71 14.01 20.10 -0.39
N GLY A 72 13.06 19.17 -0.44
CA GLY A 72 12.57 18.48 0.75
C GLY A 72 13.51 17.39 1.25
N LEU A 73 14.16 16.66 0.35
CA LEU A 73 15.01 15.51 0.67
C LEU A 73 16.48 15.75 0.36
N VAL A 74 16.86 15.93 -0.91
CA VAL A 74 18.27 15.95 -1.36
C VAL A 74 19.04 17.10 -0.76
N ALA A 75 18.46 18.30 -0.68
CA ALA A 75 19.08 19.47 -0.08
C ALA A 75 19.23 19.42 1.46
N SER A 76 18.74 18.34 2.10
CA SER A 76 18.87 18.19 3.55
C SER A 76 20.29 17.87 3.99
N LYS A 77 20.74 18.48 5.10
CA LYS A 77 22.01 18.13 5.75
C LYS A 77 22.10 16.68 6.21
N ALA A 78 20.98 15.98 6.31
CA ALA A 78 20.94 14.55 6.63
C ALA A 78 21.23 13.63 5.43
N VAL A 79 21.26 14.18 4.21
CA VAL A 79 21.44 13.42 2.97
C VAL A 79 22.82 13.74 2.38
N HIS A 80 23.56 12.68 2.09
CA HIS A 80 24.92 12.77 1.57
C HIS A 80 25.12 11.87 0.36
N ARG A 81 26.01 12.27 -0.53
CA ARG A 81 26.42 11.44 -1.66
C ARG A 81 27.12 10.18 -1.17
N LEU A 82 26.84 9.04 -1.81
CA LEU A 82 27.42 7.74 -1.46
C LEU A 82 28.88 7.59 -1.95
N ASP A 83 29.30 8.41 -2.90
CA ASP A 83 30.66 8.41 -3.48
C ASP A 83 31.68 9.25 -2.69
N LEU A 84 31.27 9.79 -1.55
CA LEU A 84 32.20 10.50 -0.66
C LEU A 84 33.24 9.52 -0.09
N PRO A 85 34.53 9.88 -0.06
CA PRO A 85 35.59 9.03 0.50
C PRO A 85 35.35 8.63 1.97
N ASN A 86 34.78 9.54 2.75
CA ASN A 86 34.48 9.36 4.18
C ASN A 86 33.05 9.84 4.46
N PRO A 87 32.02 9.04 4.16
CA PRO A 87 30.64 9.45 4.43
C PRO A 87 30.39 9.57 5.94
N PRO A 88 29.62 10.58 6.38
CA PRO A 88 29.33 10.77 7.79
C PRO A 88 28.54 9.58 8.35
N THR A 89 28.78 9.28 9.61
CA THR A 89 28.11 8.18 10.30
C THR A 89 26.66 8.58 10.67
N THR A 90 25.77 7.61 10.82
CA THR A 90 24.39 7.88 11.30
C THR A 90 24.39 8.55 12.68
N ARG A 91 25.43 8.32 13.50
CA ARG A 91 25.54 8.91 14.83
C ARG A 91 25.86 10.40 14.73
N SER A 92 26.78 10.79 13.82
CA SER A 92 27.11 12.21 13.59
C SER A 92 25.94 13.01 12.98
N LEU A 93 25.06 12.33 12.18
CA LEU A 93 23.90 12.94 11.54
C LEU A 93 22.62 12.92 12.39
N ARG A 94 22.68 12.53 13.66
CA ARG A 94 21.47 12.32 14.48
C ARG A 94 20.55 13.53 14.53
N ASN A 95 21.11 14.72 14.69
CA ASN A 95 20.34 15.97 14.77
C ASN A 95 19.74 16.31 13.39
N ASP A 96 20.55 16.27 12.34
CA ASP A 96 20.09 16.55 10.97
C ASP A 96 18.98 15.60 10.52
N ILE A 97 19.07 14.31 10.89
CA ILE A 97 17.99 13.32 10.67
C ILE A 97 16.74 13.69 11.47
N GLY A 98 16.89 14.15 12.70
CA GLY A 98 15.77 14.62 13.53
C GLY A 98 15.06 15.82 12.88
N ASP A 99 15.81 16.79 12.40
CA ASP A 99 15.32 17.99 11.72
C ASP A 99 14.63 17.64 10.39
N LEU A 100 15.23 16.75 9.59
CA LEU A 100 14.60 16.25 8.36
C LEU A 100 13.25 15.59 8.66
N ARG A 101 13.19 14.69 9.64
CA ARG A 101 11.95 14.02 10.04
C ARG A 101 10.89 15.02 10.52
N SER A 102 11.28 16.04 11.26
CA SER A 102 10.37 17.08 11.72
C SER A 102 9.79 17.88 10.55
N ARG A 103 10.61 18.27 9.59
CA ARG A 103 10.17 18.97 8.37
C ARG A 103 9.23 18.11 7.53
N LEU A 104 9.57 16.86 7.29
CA LEU A 104 8.75 15.94 6.47
C LEU A 104 7.35 15.67 7.06
N LYS A 105 7.16 15.79 8.38
CA LYS A 105 5.82 15.69 9.01
C LYS A 105 4.86 16.79 8.56
N HIS A 106 5.39 17.93 8.18
CA HIS A 106 4.64 19.11 7.75
C HIS A 106 4.81 19.42 6.27
N ALA A 107 5.60 18.61 5.55
CA ALA A 107 5.82 18.80 4.14
C ALA A 107 4.53 18.49 3.35
N VAL A 108 4.29 19.31 2.35
CA VAL A 108 3.24 19.17 1.36
C VAL A 108 3.83 19.45 -0.01
N TYR A 109 3.19 18.91 -1.04
CA TYR A 109 3.53 19.29 -2.40
C TYR A 109 3.06 20.71 -2.69
N ASP A 110 3.86 21.48 -3.40
CA ASP A 110 3.42 22.79 -3.92
C ASP A 110 2.55 22.57 -5.15
N THR A 111 1.30 22.92 -5.04
CA THR A 111 0.30 22.76 -6.11
C THR A 111 -0.18 24.10 -6.67
N THR A 112 0.43 25.22 -6.30
CA THR A 112 -0.02 26.57 -6.66
C THR A 112 -0.01 26.82 -8.17
N ALA A 113 0.99 26.32 -8.88
CA ALA A 113 1.13 26.51 -10.33
C ALA A 113 0.14 25.65 -11.16
N GLY A 114 -0.48 24.63 -10.56
CA GLY A 114 -1.37 23.67 -11.24
C GLY A 114 -2.82 23.79 -10.83
N GLN A 115 -3.23 24.86 -10.15
CA GLN A 115 -4.62 25.01 -9.72
C GLN A 115 -5.57 25.17 -10.91
N LEU A 116 -6.59 24.32 -10.93
CA LEU A 116 -7.67 24.36 -11.92
C LEU A 116 -8.95 24.91 -11.29
N PRO A 117 -9.86 25.52 -12.10
CA PRO A 117 -11.20 25.83 -11.63
C PRO A 117 -11.91 24.58 -11.11
N ASN A 118 -12.82 24.76 -10.15
CA ASN A 118 -13.61 23.65 -9.61
C ASN A 118 -14.39 22.93 -10.73
N GLY A 119 -14.49 21.61 -10.60
CA GLY A 119 -15.28 20.79 -11.52
C GLY A 119 -14.51 20.31 -12.77
N HIS A 120 -13.19 20.43 -12.81
CA HIS A 120 -12.34 19.81 -13.83
C HIS A 120 -11.68 18.54 -13.29
N LEU A 121 -11.34 17.61 -14.21
CA LEU A 121 -10.49 16.49 -13.90
C LEU A 121 -9.16 17.02 -13.35
N SER A 122 -8.82 16.61 -12.16
CA SER A 122 -7.59 17.08 -11.49
C SER A 122 -6.81 15.94 -10.84
N VAL A 123 -5.50 16.14 -10.72
CA VAL A 123 -4.58 15.19 -10.04
C VAL A 123 -3.83 15.94 -8.94
N SER A 124 -4.06 15.56 -7.71
CA SER A 124 -3.44 16.18 -6.53
C SER A 124 -2.42 15.25 -5.89
N PRO A 125 -1.14 15.64 -5.79
CA PRO A 125 -0.14 14.86 -5.09
C PRO A 125 -0.31 15.00 -3.58
N LEU A 126 -0.19 13.87 -2.87
CA LEU A 126 -0.35 13.77 -1.43
C LEU A 126 0.90 13.18 -0.79
N LEU A 127 1.24 13.67 0.41
CA LEU A 127 2.37 13.19 1.19
C LEU A 127 1.94 12.88 2.62
N GLY A 128 2.58 11.89 3.25
CA GLY A 128 2.30 11.59 4.64
C GLY A 128 3.43 10.83 5.32
N VAL A 129 3.77 11.25 6.54
CA VAL A 129 4.67 10.53 7.45
C VAL A 129 4.23 10.73 8.90
N GLY A 130 4.31 9.68 9.68
CA GLY A 130 3.93 9.73 11.08
C GLY A 130 2.42 9.59 11.32
N LYS A 131 2.02 9.74 12.57
CA LYS A 131 0.61 9.61 12.98
C LYS A 131 -0.20 10.83 12.50
N ASN A 132 -1.46 10.57 12.10
CA ASN A 132 -2.41 11.61 11.69
C ASN A 132 -1.90 12.51 10.55
N ASN A 133 -1.09 11.94 9.67
CA ASN A 133 -0.53 12.65 8.52
C ASN A 133 -1.60 12.98 7.47
N PRO A 134 -1.35 13.95 6.56
CA PRO A 134 -2.31 14.37 5.55
C PRO A 134 -2.81 13.24 4.66
N LEU A 135 -1.93 12.37 4.14
CA LEU A 135 -2.31 11.26 3.28
C LEU A 135 -3.26 10.29 3.99
N SER A 136 -2.95 9.91 5.26
CA SER A 136 -3.82 9.02 6.03
C SER A 136 -5.19 9.63 6.30
N ARG A 137 -5.28 10.95 6.49
CA ARG A 137 -6.57 11.66 6.62
C ARG A 137 -7.38 11.60 5.34
N VAL A 138 -6.78 11.91 4.20
CA VAL A 138 -7.44 11.83 2.89
C VAL A 138 -7.95 10.41 2.60
N ILE A 139 -7.18 9.37 2.92
CA ILE A 139 -7.65 7.98 2.80
C ILE A 139 -8.93 7.74 3.62
N LEU A 140 -8.98 8.21 4.86
CA LEU A 140 -10.18 8.07 5.71
C LEU A 140 -11.35 8.90 5.17
N GLU A 141 -11.10 10.11 4.71
CA GLU A 141 -12.10 11.00 4.10
C GLU A 141 -12.69 10.41 2.81
N LEU A 142 -11.86 9.79 1.97
CA LEU A 142 -12.32 9.08 0.77
C LEU A 142 -13.27 7.93 1.12
N ILE A 143 -12.94 7.10 2.11
CA ILE A 143 -13.83 6.03 2.57
C ILE A 143 -15.13 6.61 3.16
N ALA A 144 -15.02 7.70 3.91
CA ALA A 144 -16.18 8.37 4.51
C ALA A 144 -17.08 9.03 3.47
N SER A 145 -16.52 9.52 2.35
CA SER A 145 -17.27 10.18 1.27
C SER A 145 -18.01 9.22 0.34
N ALA A 146 -17.67 7.93 0.34
CA ALA A 146 -18.31 6.93 -0.51
C ALA A 146 -19.83 6.89 -0.29
N GLN A 147 -20.59 6.97 -1.39
CA GLN A 147 -22.07 6.97 -1.38
C GLN A 147 -22.65 5.68 -1.98
N GLN A 148 -22.04 5.15 -3.02
CA GLN A 148 -22.56 4.01 -3.78
C GLN A 148 -21.59 2.82 -3.76
N GLN A 149 -20.34 3.03 -4.16
CA GLN A 149 -19.36 1.98 -4.33
C GLN A 149 -17.97 2.41 -3.86
N LEU A 150 -17.29 1.48 -3.19
CA LEU A 150 -15.91 1.62 -2.78
C LEU A 150 -15.14 0.36 -3.18
N THR A 151 -14.10 0.50 -3.99
CA THR A 151 -13.16 -0.59 -4.28
C THR A 151 -11.81 -0.28 -3.62
N ILE A 152 -11.27 -1.24 -2.88
CA ILE A 152 -9.98 -1.14 -2.20
C ILE A 152 -9.09 -2.28 -2.68
N CYS A 153 -7.87 -1.95 -3.11
CA CYS A 153 -6.81 -2.91 -3.39
C CYS A 153 -5.68 -2.77 -2.38
N THR A 154 -5.25 -3.88 -1.82
CA THR A 154 -4.06 -3.96 -0.97
C THR A 154 -3.44 -5.35 -1.05
N PRO A 155 -2.10 -5.48 -1.15
CA PRO A 155 -1.49 -6.81 -1.24
C PRO A 155 -1.58 -7.61 0.06
N TYR A 156 -1.69 -6.92 1.20
CA TYR A 156 -1.60 -7.52 2.53
C TYR A 156 -2.78 -7.09 3.39
N PHE A 157 -3.62 -8.04 3.80
CA PHE A 157 -4.79 -7.69 4.62
C PHE A 157 -4.41 -7.49 6.09
N ASN A 158 -4.03 -6.28 6.43
CA ASN A 158 -3.77 -5.87 7.81
C ASN A 158 -4.24 -4.41 8.02
N LEU A 159 -5.55 -4.17 7.87
CA LEU A 159 -6.11 -2.83 7.89
C LEU A 159 -5.97 -2.16 9.26
N PRO A 160 -5.54 -0.88 9.31
CA PRO A 160 -5.55 -0.09 10.54
C PRO A 160 -6.97 0.05 11.10
N LEU A 161 -7.09 0.14 12.43
CA LEU A 161 -8.39 0.31 13.07
C LEU A 161 -9.20 1.51 12.54
N PRO A 162 -8.63 2.69 12.29
CA PRO A 162 -9.38 3.79 11.68
C PRO A 162 -9.98 3.43 10.32
N VAL A 163 -9.23 2.76 9.44
CA VAL A 163 -9.72 2.29 8.13
C VAL A 163 -10.87 1.31 8.31
N THR A 164 -10.71 0.32 9.18
CA THR A 164 -11.79 -0.65 9.48
C THR A 164 -13.05 0.03 10.00
N ARG A 165 -12.91 1.07 10.83
CA ARG A 165 -14.06 1.84 11.34
C ARG A 165 -14.79 2.59 10.23
N GLU A 166 -14.07 3.24 9.32
CA GLU A 166 -14.69 3.94 8.19
C GLU A 166 -15.35 2.97 7.21
N ILE A 167 -14.75 1.79 6.95
CA ILE A 167 -15.39 0.72 6.18
C ILE A 167 -16.71 0.30 6.84
N ASN A 168 -16.73 0.08 8.15
CA ASN A 168 -17.97 -0.27 8.87
C ASN A 168 -19.03 0.83 8.78
N ARG A 169 -18.64 2.09 8.85
CA ARG A 169 -19.55 3.24 8.66
C ARG A 169 -20.10 3.30 7.24
N ALA A 170 -19.26 3.05 6.24
CA ALA A 170 -19.68 3.00 4.84
C ALA A 170 -20.67 1.85 4.60
N LEU A 171 -20.41 0.66 5.12
CA LEU A 171 -21.36 -0.47 5.09
C LEU A 171 -22.70 -0.11 5.79
N ALA A 172 -22.66 0.56 6.92
CA ALA A 172 -23.87 1.01 7.63
C ALA A 172 -24.69 2.05 6.82
N ARG A 173 -24.04 2.81 5.91
CA ARG A 173 -24.71 3.71 4.97
C ARG A 173 -25.28 3.02 3.74
N GLY A 174 -25.03 1.71 3.55
CA GLY A 174 -25.50 0.98 2.39
C GLY A 174 -24.50 0.95 1.22
N VAL A 175 -23.28 1.47 1.40
CA VAL A 175 -22.25 1.47 0.35
C VAL A 175 -21.86 0.03 0.01
N LYS A 176 -21.79 -0.28 -1.29
CA LYS A 176 -21.24 -1.56 -1.77
C LYS A 176 -19.71 -1.49 -1.75
N ILE A 177 -19.08 -2.47 -1.12
CA ILE A 177 -17.62 -2.47 -0.94
C ILE A 177 -17.00 -3.71 -1.55
N ASP A 178 -16.02 -3.53 -2.43
CA ASP A 178 -15.16 -4.57 -2.97
C ASP A 178 -13.74 -4.40 -2.39
N ILE A 179 -13.20 -5.45 -1.77
CA ILE A 179 -11.82 -5.46 -1.26
C ILE A 179 -11.06 -6.57 -1.97
N ILE A 180 -10.01 -6.20 -2.70
CA ILE A 180 -9.16 -7.11 -3.44
C ILE A 180 -7.83 -7.23 -2.72
N VAL A 181 -7.45 -8.45 -2.37
CA VAL A 181 -6.17 -8.77 -1.70
C VAL A 181 -5.45 -9.88 -2.45
N GLY A 182 -4.13 -9.94 -2.33
CA GLY A 182 -3.38 -11.09 -2.83
C GLY A 182 -3.74 -12.37 -2.06
N ASP A 183 -3.98 -13.46 -2.77
CA ASP A 183 -3.96 -14.79 -2.16
C ASP A 183 -2.64 -14.98 -1.42
N LYS A 184 -2.60 -15.80 -0.37
CA LYS A 184 -1.34 -16.04 0.37
C LYS A 184 -0.22 -16.56 -0.52
N THR A 185 -0.55 -17.30 -1.59
CA THR A 185 0.42 -17.82 -2.55
C THR A 185 0.88 -16.74 -3.55
N ALA A 186 0.08 -15.70 -3.75
CA ALA A 186 0.43 -14.53 -4.56
C ALA A 186 1.15 -13.44 -3.75
N ASN A 187 1.55 -13.73 -2.52
CA ASN A 187 2.29 -12.83 -1.64
C ASN A 187 3.80 -12.96 -1.90
N ASP A 188 4.52 -11.86 -1.95
CA ASP A 188 5.98 -11.83 -2.20
C ASP A 188 6.83 -12.40 -1.06
N PHE A 189 6.23 -12.62 0.11
CA PHE A 189 6.85 -13.34 1.23
C PHE A 189 6.50 -14.83 1.26
N TYR A 190 5.68 -15.31 0.33
CA TYR A 190 5.31 -16.72 0.29
C TYR A 190 6.51 -17.59 -0.10
N ILE A 191 6.75 -18.60 0.70
CA ILE A 191 7.74 -19.65 0.44
C ILE A 191 6.99 -20.97 0.39
N PRO A 192 7.07 -21.73 -0.71
CA PRO A 192 6.39 -23.03 -0.83
C PRO A 192 6.81 -23.99 0.29
N PRO A 193 5.91 -24.88 0.74
CA PRO A 193 6.22 -25.86 1.79
C PRO A 193 7.34 -26.85 1.43
N SER A 194 7.67 -26.99 0.15
CA SER A 194 8.81 -27.76 -0.36
C SER A 194 10.17 -27.13 -0.05
N GLU A 195 10.20 -25.84 0.27
CA GLU A 195 11.42 -25.13 0.64
C GLU A 195 11.59 -25.02 2.16
N PRO A 196 12.84 -24.84 2.65
CA PRO A 196 13.10 -24.63 4.07
C PRO A 196 12.34 -23.43 4.64
N PHE A 197 11.68 -23.63 5.78
CA PHE A 197 10.93 -22.58 6.47
C PHE A 197 11.84 -21.41 6.89
N LYS A 198 11.41 -20.19 6.59
CA LYS A 198 11.97 -18.95 7.12
C LYS A 198 10.86 -18.18 7.84
N VAL A 199 11.20 -17.43 8.89
CA VAL A 199 10.22 -16.69 9.70
C VAL A 199 9.34 -15.76 8.87
N ILE A 200 9.90 -15.13 7.84
CA ILE A 200 9.18 -14.24 6.93
C ILE A 200 8.04 -14.95 6.18
N ALA A 201 8.17 -16.26 5.91
CA ALA A 201 7.14 -17.06 5.26
C ALA A 201 5.86 -17.22 6.10
N ALA A 202 5.88 -16.82 7.38
CA ALA A 202 4.67 -16.81 8.21
C ALA A 202 3.76 -15.60 7.94
N LEU A 203 4.27 -14.52 7.29
CA LEU A 203 3.52 -13.28 7.06
C LEU A 203 2.25 -13.49 6.21
N PRO A 204 2.29 -14.20 5.06
CA PRO A 204 1.09 -14.44 4.26
C PRO A 204 -0.03 -15.11 5.05
N TYR A 205 0.32 -16.01 5.95
CA TYR A 205 -0.63 -16.72 6.81
C TYR A 205 -1.21 -15.83 7.92
N LEU A 206 -0.43 -14.89 8.46
CA LEU A 206 -0.92 -13.87 9.39
C LEU A 206 -1.95 -12.95 8.72
N TYR A 207 -1.71 -12.57 7.46
CA TYR A 207 -2.65 -11.76 6.68
C TYR A 207 -3.93 -12.54 6.38
N GLU A 208 -3.84 -13.83 6.06
CA GLU A 208 -5.02 -14.69 5.87
C GLU A 208 -5.84 -14.84 7.17
N ILE A 209 -5.19 -15.00 8.33
CA ILE A 209 -5.88 -15.01 9.64
C ILE A 209 -6.63 -13.69 9.87
N SER A 210 -6.02 -12.55 9.55
CA SER A 210 -6.66 -11.25 9.68
C SER A 210 -7.87 -11.11 8.76
N LEU A 211 -7.72 -11.50 7.49
CA LEU A 211 -8.80 -11.53 6.50
C LEU A 211 -9.96 -12.44 6.96
N ARG A 212 -9.63 -13.63 7.46
CA ARG A 212 -10.64 -14.58 7.97
C ARG A 212 -11.41 -14.03 9.16
N ARG A 213 -10.73 -13.36 10.09
CA ARG A 213 -11.39 -12.69 11.24
C ARG A 213 -12.32 -11.56 10.79
N PHE A 214 -11.89 -10.79 9.79
CA PHE A 214 -12.70 -9.73 9.20
C PHE A 214 -13.90 -10.31 8.45
N ALA A 215 -13.72 -11.30 7.59
CA ALA A 215 -14.78 -11.98 6.86
C ALA A 215 -15.84 -12.60 7.81
N LYS A 216 -15.37 -13.29 8.87
CA LYS A 216 -16.27 -13.87 9.88
C LYS A 216 -17.18 -12.82 10.53
N ARG A 217 -16.63 -11.66 10.85
CA ARG A 217 -17.40 -10.56 11.49
C ARG A 217 -18.43 -9.96 10.55
N HIS A 218 -18.13 -9.96 9.24
CA HIS A 218 -18.94 -9.30 8.23
C HIS A 218 -19.71 -10.31 7.33
N GLN A 219 -19.82 -11.57 7.77
CA GLN A 219 -20.47 -12.61 6.94
C GLN A 219 -21.88 -12.20 6.47
N PRO A 220 -22.76 -11.57 7.28
CA PRO A 220 -24.07 -11.12 6.80
C PRO A 220 -23.98 -10.13 5.63
N MET A 221 -22.98 -9.22 5.61
CA MET A 221 -22.75 -8.27 4.52
C MET A 221 -22.17 -8.96 3.28
N ILE A 222 -21.40 -10.03 3.47
CA ILE A 222 -20.91 -10.88 2.38
C ILE A 222 -22.07 -11.67 1.75
N ASP A 223 -22.95 -12.23 2.57
CA ASP A 223 -24.12 -12.99 2.11
C ASP A 223 -25.10 -12.11 1.33
N SER A 224 -25.26 -10.84 1.72
CA SER A 224 -26.09 -9.88 1.00
C SER A 224 -25.44 -9.31 -0.28
N GLY A 225 -24.14 -9.55 -0.50
CA GLY A 225 -23.38 -8.99 -1.61
C GLY A 225 -23.01 -7.50 -1.44
N GLN A 226 -23.25 -6.92 -0.26
CA GLN A 226 -22.85 -5.55 0.04
C GLN A 226 -21.34 -5.43 0.26
N LEU A 227 -20.72 -6.45 0.89
CA LEU A 227 -19.28 -6.59 1.02
C LEU A 227 -18.79 -7.77 0.18
N ASN A 228 -17.86 -7.53 -0.72
CA ASN A 228 -17.23 -8.57 -1.51
C ASN A 228 -15.73 -8.60 -1.21
N LEU A 229 -15.24 -9.74 -0.80
CA LEU A 229 -13.82 -9.98 -0.58
C LEU A 229 -13.30 -10.84 -1.72
N HIS A 230 -12.22 -10.40 -2.38
CA HIS A 230 -11.65 -11.07 -3.53
C HIS A 230 -10.19 -11.43 -3.26
N LEU A 231 -9.84 -12.69 -3.56
CA LEU A 231 -8.45 -13.15 -3.57
C LEU A 231 -7.93 -13.11 -5.00
N TRP A 232 -6.89 -12.30 -5.23
CA TRP A 232 -6.22 -12.25 -6.52
C TRP A 232 -5.15 -13.35 -6.59
N ARG A 233 -5.19 -14.13 -7.69
CA ARG A 233 -4.21 -15.17 -7.97
C ARG A 233 -4.11 -15.42 -9.47
N ASP A 234 -2.88 -15.35 -10.00
CA ASP A 234 -2.55 -15.72 -11.37
C ASP A 234 -1.29 -16.60 -11.38
N GLY A 235 -1.51 -17.92 -11.47
CA GLY A 235 -0.42 -18.90 -11.41
C GLY A 235 0.45 -18.75 -10.15
N ASP A 236 1.75 -18.55 -10.36
CA ASP A 236 2.75 -18.28 -9.32
C ASP A 236 3.20 -16.79 -9.27
N ASN A 237 2.49 -15.94 -10.02
CA ASN A 237 2.70 -14.50 -10.01
C ASN A 237 2.30 -13.88 -8.66
N THR A 238 2.87 -12.72 -8.35
CA THR A 238 2.58 -12.04 -7.08
C THR A 238 1.75 -10.78 -7.29
N TYR A 239 0.90 -10.46 -6.31
CA TYR A 239 0.03 -9.29 -6.29
C TYR A 239 0.61 -8.20 -5.41
N HIS A 240 0.75 -6.99 -5.97
CA HIS A 240 1.32 -5.88 -5.21
C HIS A 240 0.55 -4.56 -5.38
N LEU A 241 -0.55 -4.56 -6.12
CA LEU A 241 -1.34 -3.38 -6.41
C LEU A 241 -2.00 -2.82 -5.16
N LYS A 242 -1.93 -1.49 -5.02
CA LYS A 242 -2.60 -0.71 -3.98
C LYS A 242 -3.39 0.42 -4.63
N GLY A 243 -4.51 0.73 -4.02
CA GLY A 243 -5.30 1.86 -4.44
C GLY A 243 -6.73 1.82 -3.98
N MET A 244 -7.44 2.86 -4.35
CA MET A 244 -8.83 3.01 -3.96
C MET A 244 -9.61 3.70 -5.08
N TRP A 245 -10.83 3.26 -5.32
CA TRP A 245 -11.79 3.86 -6.23
C TRP A 245 -13.07 4.12 -5.46
N VAL A 246 -13.51 5.38 -5.45
CA VAL A 246 -14.68 5.81 -4.69
C VAL A 246 -15.70 6.38 -5.67
N ASP A 247 -16.84 5.77 -5.70
CA ASP A 247 -17.93 6.03 -6.65
C ASP A 247 -17.38 6.08 -8.10
N GLU A 248 -17.93 6.89 -8.97
CA GLU A 248 -17.36 7.11 -10.30
C GLU A 248 -16.42 8.34 -10.36
N ARG A 249 -16.08 8.91 -9.22
CA ARG A 249 -15.41 10.20 -9.12
C ARG A 249 -13.94 10.10 -8.72
N TYR A 250 -13.63 9.48 -7.57
CA TYR A 250 -12.28 9.52 -7.03
C TYR A 250 -11.49 8.26 -7.31
N THR A 251 -10.21 8.43 -7.65
CA THR A 251 -9.23 7.34 -7.74
C THR A 251 -7.97 7.73 -6.99
N LEU A 252 -7.56 6.90 -6.04
CA LEU A 252 -6.30 7.07 -5.32
C LEU A 252 -5.26 6.12 -5.88
N LEU A 253 -4.20 6.68 -6.46
CA LEU A 253 -2.99 5.96 -6.85
C LEU A 253 -2.02 6.05 -5.67
N THR A 254 -1.57 4.92 -5.13
CA THR A 254 -0.70 4.96 -3.94
C THR A 254 0.24 3.76 -3.84
N GLY A 255 1.40 3.97 -3.20
CA GLY A 255 2.27 2.90 -2.72
C GLY A 255 1.91 2.41 -1.32
N ASN A 256 0.98 3.08 -0.63
CA ASN A 256 0.58 2.79 0.75
C ASN A 256 -0.16 1.45 0.85
N ASN A 257 0.39 0.51 1.60
CA ASN A 257 -0.16 -0.84 1.77
C ASN A 257 -1.43 -0.90 2.65
N LEU A 258 -2.00 0.23 3.07
CA LEU A 258 -3.14 0.30 3.99
C LEU A 258 -2.94 -0.55 5.25
N ASN A 259 -1.72 -0.60 5.77
CA ASN A 259 -1.38 -1.28 7.00
C ASN A 259 -0.96 -0.27 8.10
N PRO A 260 -0.87 -0.67 9.37
CA PRO A 260 -0.52 0.23 10.47
C PRO A 260 0.84 0.92 10.31
N ARG A 261 1.80 0.27 9.66
CA ARG A 261 3.13 0.81 9.38
C ARG A 261 3.05 1.97 8.38
N ALA A 262 2.46 1.74 7.22
CA ALA A 262 2.28 2.76 6.18
C ALA A 262 1.46 3.97 6.68
N PHE A 263 0.51 3.73 7.57
CA PHE A 263 -0.31 4.78 8.18
C PHE A 263 0.39 5.65 9.23
N ARG A 264 1.51 5.18 9.82
CA ARG A 264 2.07 5.83 11.02
C ARG A 264 3.57 6.01 11.02
N LEU A 265 4.32 5.29 10.21
CA LEU A 265 5.76 5.24 10.29
C LEU A 265 6.45 5.63 9.00
N ASP A 266 6.02 5.08 7.88
CA ASP A 266 6.69 5.26 6.60
C ASP A 266 6.38 6.64 6.00
N LEU A 267 7.31 7.16 5.20
CA LEU A 267 7.07 8.32 4.36
C LEU A 267 6.44 7.83 3.06
N GLU A 268 5.15 8.07 2.91
CA GLU A 268 4.34 7.62 1.80
C GLU A 268 3.87 8.78 0.93
N ASN A 269 3.64 8.53 -0.35
CA ASN A 269 2.94 9.47 -1.22
C ASN A 269 1.80 8.78 -1.98
N ALA A 270 0.97 9.62 -2.59
CA ALA A 270 -0.12 9.19 -3.44
C ALA A 270 -0.46 10.30 -4.45
N LEU A 271 -1.20 9.93 -5.49
CA LEU A 271 -1.89 10.86 -6.37
C LEU A 271 -3.39 10.62 -6.23
N LEU A 272 -4.14 11.67 -5.91
CA LEU A 272 -5.60 11.66 -5.91
C LEU A 272 -6.10 12.24 -7.23
N ILE A 273 -6.81 11.43 -8.00
CA ILE A 273 -7.55 11.85 -9.19
C ILE A 273 -8.98 12.17 -8.74
N ASP A 274 -9.43 13.40 -8.98
CA ASP A 274 -10.82 13.84 -8.84
C ASP A 274 -11.42 14.09 -10.22
N ASP A 275 -12.40 13.28 -10.59
CA ASP A 275 -13.06 13.31 -11.90
C ASP A 275 -14.57 13.60 -11.75
N PRO A 276 -14.97 14.84 -11.49
CA PRO A 276 -16.35 15.19 -11.22
C PRO A 276 -17.28 15.09 -12.44
N ARG A 277 -16.73 14.96 -13.65
CA ARG A 277 -17.49 14.88 -14.91
C ARG A 277 -17.39 13.51 -15.57
N ALA A 278 -16.75 12.54 -14.92
CA ALA A 278 -16.53 11.20 -15.47
C ALA A 278 -15.76 11.19 -16.82
N GLU A 279 -14.83 12.14 -17.02
CA GLU A 279 -14.03 12.27 -18.24
C GLU A 279 -13.06 11.08 -18.41
N TRP A 280 -12.66 10.45 -17.29
CA TRP A 280 -11.73 9.31 -17.25
C TRP A 280 -12.42 7.98 -16.86
N LEU A 281 -13.76 7.91 -16.98
CA LEU A 281 -14.54 6.76 -16.49
C LEU A 281 -14.24 5.46 -17.24
N GLU A 282 -14.13 5.48 -18.56
CA GLU A 282 -13.91 4.27 -19.36
C GLU A 282 -12.50 3.66 -19.14
N PRO A 283 -11.39 4.42 -19.14
CA PRO A 283 -10.09 3.89 -18.74
C PRO A 283 -10.09 3.30 -17.32
N ARG A 284 -10.77 3.94 -16.37
CA ARG A 284 -10.94 3.48 -15.00
C ARG A 284 -11.69 2.15 -14.93
N ARG A 285 -12.79 2.00 -15.68
CA ARG A 285 -13.56 0.74 -15.75
C ARG A 285 -12.73 -0.38 -16.36
N THR A 286 -11.98 -0.08 -17.42
CA THR A 286 -11.06 -1.03 -18.06
C THR A 286 -9.99 -1.50 -17.08
N GLU A 287 -9.36 -0.59 -16.34
CA GLU A 287 -8.38 -0.92 -15.29
C GLU A 287 -8.99 -1.85 -14.23
N LEU A 288 -10.18 -1.51 -13.72
CA LEU A 288 -10.87 -2.34 -12.71
C LEU A 288 -11.21 -3.73 -13.27
N ALA A 289 -11.69 -3.83 -14.50
CA ALA A 289 -11.97 -5.10 -15.14
C ALA A 289 -10.72 -6.00 -15.22
N GLN A 290 -9.56 -5.42 -15.58
CA GLN A 290 -8.27 -6.15 -15.60
C GLN A 290 -7.85 -6.61 -14.18
N ILE A 291 -8.05 -5.78 -13.16
CA ILE A 291 -7.74 -6.13 -11.78
C ILE A 291 -8.61 -7.32 -11.31
N PHE A 292 -9.90 -7.32 -11.67
CA PHE A 292 -10.82 -8.37 -11.29
C PHE A 292 -10.61 -9.69 -12.06
N GLN A 293 -9.93 -9.68 -13.20
CA GLN A 293 -9.79 -10.84 -14.10
C GLN A 293 -9.24 -12.09 -13.39
N HIS A 294 -8.30 -11.92 -12.47
CA HIS A 294 -7.65 -13.01 -11.73
C HIS A 294 -8.11 -13.11 -10.29
N THR A 295 -9.36 -12.70 -10.00
CA THR A 295 -9.88 -12.73 -8.62
C THR A 295 -10.91 -13.83 -8.43
N THR A 296 -10.90 -14.39 -7.22
CA THR A 296 -11.96 -15.31 -6.75
C THR A 296 -12.65 -14.68 -5.56
N ARG A 297 -13.97 -14.53 -5.62
CA ARG A 297 -14.77 -14.00 -4.52
C ARG A 297 -14.86 -15.02 -3.37
N ILE A 298 -14.69 -14.55 -2.16
CA ILE A 298 -14.92 -15.30 -0.93
C ILE A 298 -16.41 -15.19 -0.56
N GLU A 299 -17.13 -16.29 -0.64
CA GLU A 299 -18.54 -16.33 -0.26
C GLU A 299 -18.71 -16.59 1.24
N ARG A 300 -17.83 -17.39 1.82
CA ARG A 300 -17.86 -17.77 3.23
C ARG A 300 -16.49 -17.72 3.85
N TYR A 301 -16.40 -17.18 5.09
CA TYR A 301 -15.13 -17.08 5.80
C TYR A 301 -14.44 -18.43 6.04
N GLN A 302 -15.19 -19.55 5.98
CA GLN A 302 -14.64 -20.90 6.12
C GLN A 302 -13.78 -21.32 4.92
N GLN A 303 -13.90 -20.68 3.76
CA GLN A 303 -13.02 -20.90 2.60
C GLN A 303 -11.57 -20.48 2.87
N LEU A 304 -11.36 -19.60 3.85
CA LEU A 304 -10.03 -19.20 4.31
C LEU A 304 -9.51 -20.19 5.34
N GLN A 305 -8.27 -20.60 5.19
CA GLN A 305 -7.61 -21.58 6.03
C GLN A 305 -7.42 -21.13 7.49
N THR A 306 -7.14 -22.10 8.33
CA THR A 306 -6.86 -21.90 9.77
C THR A 306 -5.51 -22.48 10.15
N LEU A 307 -5.08 -22.29 11.41
CA LEU A 307 -3.80 -22.80 11.91
C LEU A 307 -3.64 -24.34 11.77
N VAL A 308 -4.73 -25.10 11.65
CA VAL A 308 -4.64 -26.55 11.50
C VAL A 308 -4.39 -26.97 10.05
N ASP A 309 -4.74 -26.10 9.12
CA ASP A 309 -4.60 -26.33 7.67
C ASP A 309 -3.24 -25.87 7.15
N TYR A 310 -2.48 -25.12 7.97
CA TYR A 310 -1.19 -24.56 7.56
C TYR A 310 -0.06 -25.59 7.63
N PRO A 311 1.00 -25.42 6.81
CA PRO A 311 2.19 -26.25 6.90
C PRO A 311 2.70 -26.32 8.34
N GLU A 312 3.17 -27.51 8.75
CA GLU A 312 3.51 -27.78 10.15
C GLU A 312 4.49 -26.78 10.77
N ALA A 313 5.53 -26.38 10.03
CA ALA A 313 6.53 -25.41 10.48
C ALA A 313 5.91 -24.05 10.74
N VAL A 314 5.02 -23.57 9.84
CA VAL A 314 4.27 -22.32 9.98
C VAL A 314 3.34 -22.40 11.19
N GLY A 315 2.54 -23.46 11.29
CA GLY A 315 1.60 -23.65 12.40
C GLY A 315 2.30 -23.72 13.77
N LYS A 316 3.45 -24.41 13.86
CA LYS A 316 4.28 -24.44 15.08
C LYS A 316 4.79 -23.04 15.45
N PHE A 317 5.31 -22.30 14.47
CA PHE A 317 5.79 -20.92 14.69
C PHE A 317 4.66 -20.00 15.16
N LEU A 318 3.52 -19.96 14.46
CA LEU A 318 2.41 -19.10 14.80
C LEU A 318 1.79 -19.41 16.16
N ARG A 319 1.68 -20.68 16.55
CA ARG A 319 1.27 -21.08 17.91
C ARG A 319 2.22 -20.58 19.01
N ARG A 320 3.54 -20.56 18.76
CA ARG A 320 4.52 -20.00 19.71
C ARG A 320 4.35 -18.49 19.85
N VAL A 321 4.25 -17.78 18.73
CA VAL A 321 4.06 -16.32 18.68
C VAL A 321 2.78 -15.89 19.39
N SER A 322 1.68 -16.62 19.22
CA SER A 322 0.41 -16.30 19.85
C SER A 322 0.43 -16.47 21.38
N ARG A 323 1.15 -17.49 21.92
CA ARG A 323 1.30 -17.73 23.36
C ARG A 323 2.00 -16.57 24.08
N VAL A 324 2.99 -15.94 23.45
CA VAL A 324 3.76 -14.82 24.04
C VAL A 324 3.15 -13.45 23.72
N ARG A 325 1.94 -13.39 23.14
CA ARG A 325 1.23 -12.15 22.75
C ARG A 325 2.04 -11.23 21.80
N ILE A 326 3.14 -11.71 21.23
CA ILE A 326 3.95 -11.00 20.22
C ILE A 326 3.12 -10.77 18.95
N GLU A 327 2.12 -11.58 18.70
CA GLU A 327 1.16 -11.42 17.59
C GLU A 327 0.61 -10.00 17.53
N ARG A 328 0.21 -9.39 18.69
CA ARG A 328 -0.29 -8.01 18.73
C ARG A 328 0.76 -6.97 18.34
N LEU A 329 2.02 -7.24 18.62
CA LEU A 329 3.13 -6.36 18.23
C LEU A 329 3.40 -6.50 16.72
N LEU A 330 3.41 -7.72 16.19
CA LEU A 330 3.57 -7.97 14.75
C LEU A 330 2.48 -7.27 13.95
N TYR A 331 1.21 -7.36 14.33
CA TYR A 331 0.12 -6.64 13.65
C TYR A 331 0.22 -5.10 13.70
N ARG A 332 1.02 -4.53 14.60
CA ARG A 332 1.25 -3.08 14.69
C ARG A 332 2.45 -2.61 13.89
N ILE A 333 3.35 -3.52 13.56
CA ILE A 333 4.62 -3.24 12.87
C ILE A 333 4.53 -3.64 11.40
N LEU A 334 3.73 -4.64 11.09
CA LEU A 334 3.42 -5.11 9.75
C LEU A 334 2.26 -4.32 9.15
#